data_edda3473f3a0fc5998304237919e58b5
#
_entry.id   edda3473f3a0fc5998304237919e58b5
#
_cell.length_a   1.000
_cell.length_b   1.000
_cell.length_c   1.000
_cell.angle_alpha   90.00
_cell.angle_beta   90.00
_cell.angle_gamma   90.00
#
_symmetry.space_group_name_H-M   'P 1'
#
loop_
_entity.id
_entity.type
_entity.pdbx_description
1 polymer ?
#
loop_
_entity_poly.entity_id
_entity_poly.type
_entity_poly.pdbx_seq_one_letter_code
_entity_poly.pdbx_strand_id
1 'polypeptide(L)'
;MSPDRAAVGDAVVDNAMKRVATLADGYITMGVTAEEFKRRWEVIEKTAGELGKDLSNFETSIHGMVNINDDRKAAYDESKYYFSHYYAPGYPPEELIKVWLAHGSPAECAEMIQSWIDMGITTPVLRFTSRHQMEQIERFIKDVLPLLRLK
;
A
#
# COMPACT_ATOMS: atom_id res chain seq x y z
N MET A 1 9.89 12.77 -5.78
CA MET A 1 9.76 12.05 -7.08
C MET A 1 10.20 10.61 -6.82
N SER A 2 9.27 9.66 -6.69
CA SER A 2 9.68 8.25 -6.68
C SER A 2 10.27 7.92 -8.03
N PRO A 3 11.47 7.34 -8.10
CA PRO A 3 12.02 6.92 -9.38
C PRO A 3 11.06 5.91 -10.02
N ASP A 4 10.96 5.97 -11.34
CA ASP A 4 10.22 5.00 -12.13
C ASP A 4 10.62 3.59 -11.66
N ARG A 5 9.64 2.77 -11.30
CA ARG A 5 9.84 1.44 -10.72
C ARG A 5 10.70 0.53 -11.62
N ALA A 6 10.60 0.72 -12.93
CA ALA A 6 11.40 0.01 -13.92
C ALA A 6 12.86 0.46 -13.98
N ALA A 7 13.19 1.64 -13.42
CA ALA A 7 14.54 2.21 -13.48
C ALA A 7 15.38 1.93 -12.23
N VAL A 8 14.78 1.41 -11.13
CA VAL A 8 15.51 1.12 -9.90
C VAL A 8 15.89 -0.36 -9.90
N GLY A 9 17.15 -0.66 -10.23
CA GLY A 9 17.66 -2.04 -10.23
C GLY A 9 17.52 -2.71 -8.85
N ASP A 10 17.38 -4.04 -8.84
CA ASP A 10 17.20 -4.85 -7.63
C ASP A 10 18.25 -4.58 -6.55
N ALA A 11 19.50 -4.35 -6.92
CA ALA A 11 20.58 -4.03 -5.99
C ALA A 11 20.33 -2.75 -5.18
N VAL A 12 19.68 -1.74 -5.76
CA VAL A 12 19.32 -0.48 -5.06
C VAL A 12 18.22 -0.75 -4.04
N VAL A 13 17.20 -1.54 -4.42
CA VAL A 13 16.12 -1.95 -3.53
C VAL A 13 16.67 -2.78 -2.38
N ASP A 14 17.53 -3.75 -2.65
CA ASP A 14 18.13 -4.62 -1.63
C ASP A 14 18.99 -3.82 -0.64
N ASN A 15 19.76 -2.84 -1.11
CA ASN A 15 20.51 -1.95 -0.23
C ASN A 15 19.60 -1.07 0.63
N ALA A 16 18.43 -0.65 0.11
CA ALA A 16 17.44 0.05 0.90
C ALA A 16 16.85 -0.88 1.99
N MET A 17 16.53 -2.13 1.66
CA MET A 17 15.99 -3.11 2.63
C MET A 17 17.02 -3.47 3.70
N LYS A 18 18.30 -3.57 3.37
CA LYS A 18 19.38 -3.75 4.35
C LYS A 18 19.45 -2.57 5.33
N ARG A 19 19.31 -1.33 4.85
CA ARG A 19 19.26 -0.15 5.74
C ARG A 19 18.02 -0.18 6.64
N VAL A 20 16.87 -0.58 6.11
CA VAL A 20 15.63 -0.76 6.89
C VAL A 20 15.85 -1.77 8.02
N ALA A 21 16.40 -2.94 7.72
CA ALA A 21 16.71 -3.96 8.72
C ALA A 21 17.67 -3.45 9.81
N THR A 22 18.67 -2.65 9.43
CA THR A 22 19.70 -2.18 10.35
C THR A 22 19.22 -1.03 11.24
N LEU A 23 18.48 -0.07 10.69
CA LEU A 23 18.27 1.24 11.30
C LEU A 23 16.82 1.54 11.71
N ALA A 24 15.83 0.80 11.18
CA ALA A 24 14.42 1.11 11.38
C ALA A 24 13.73 0.12 12.32
N ASP A 25 12.63 0.56 12.94
CA ASP A 25 11.75 -0.25 13.77
C ASP A 25 10.52 -0.74 13.00
N GLY A 26 10.41 -0.38 11.72
CA GLY A 26 9.33 -0.79 10.82
C GLY A 26 9.64 -0.45 9.36
N TYR A 27 8.78 -0.91 8.47
CA TYR A 27 8.89 -0.72 7.03
C TYR A 27 7.56 -0.25 6.44
N ILE A 28 7.57 0.89 5.77
CA ILE A 28 6.43 1.36 4.99
C ILE A 28 6.72 1.28 3.49
N THR A 29 5.78 0.75 2.74
CA THR A 29 5.83 0.66 1.28
C THR A 29 4.58 1.24 0.63
N MET A 30 4.58 1.33 -0.69
CA MET A 30 3.40 1.70 -1.49
C MET A 30 3.42 0.98 -2.83
N GLY A 31 2.24 0.59 -3.30
CA GLY A 31 2.06 0.05 -4.65
C GLY A 31 2.98 -1.11 -5.00
N VAL A 32 3.13 -2.08 -4.14
CA VAL A 32 3.90 -3.31 -4.36
C VAL A 32 2.98 -4.49 -4.59
N THR A 33 3.41 -5.46 -5.40
CA THR A 33 2.77 -6.78 -5.47
C THR A 33 3.15 -7.63 -4.26
N ALA A 34 2.40 -8.69 -4.00
CA ALA A 34 2.72 -9.64 -2.93
C ALA A 34 4.11 -10.29 -3.12
N GLU A 35 4.49 -10.59 -4.37
CA GLU A 35 5.80 -11.15 -4.69
C GLU A 35 6.94 -10.17 -4.38
N GLU A 36 6.76 -8.90 -4.77
CA GLU A 36 7.75 -7.86 -4.46
C GLU A 36 7.86 -7.60 -2.96
N PHE A 37 6.74 -7.57 -2.24
CA PHE A 37 6.75 -7.41 -0.80
C PHE A 37 7.50 -8.57 -0.15
N LYS A 38 7.19 -9.82 -0.52
CA LYS A 38 7.85 -11.01 -0.03
C LYS A 38 9.37 -10.97 -0.28
N ARG A 39 9.80 -10.65 -1.51
CA ARG A 39 11.23 -10.53 -1.83
C ARG A 39 11.94 -9.47 -0.97
N ARG A 40 11.30 -8.33 -0.74
CA ARG A 40 11.84 -7.26 0.11
C ARG A 40 11.94 -7.70 1.56
N TRP A 41 10.90 -8.39 2.03
CA TRP A 41 10.85 -8.91 3.40
C TRP A 41 11.94 -9.95 3.65
N GLU A 42 12.19 -10.86 2.72
CA GLU A 42 13.29 -11.84 2.80
C GLU A 42 14.67 -11.17 2.98
N VAL A 43 14.91 -10.03 2.32
CA VAL A 43 16.17 -9.26 2.51
C VAL A 43 16.23 -8.66 3.92
N ILE A 44 15.10 -8.15 4.43
CA ILE A 44 15.01 -7.60 5.79
C ILE A 44 15.28 -8.71 6.82
N GLU A 45 14.58 -9.83 6.73
CA GLU A 45 14.74 -10.97 7.66
C GLU A 45 16.17 -11.51 7.67
N LYS A 46 16.74 -11.74 6.49
CA LYS A 46 18.11 -12.21 6.37
C LYS A 46 19.10 -11.25 7.04
N THR A 47 18.99 -9.95 6.73
CA THR A 47 19.92 -8.95 7.28
C THR A 47 19.76 -8.79 8.79
N ALA A 48 18.51 -8.79 9.29
CA ALA A 48 18.24 -8.74 10.72
C ALA A 48 18.81 -9.97 11.45
N GLY A 49 18.66 -11.16 10.87
CA GLY A 49 19.23 -12.39 11.41
C GLY A 49 20.76 -12.35 11.48
N GLU A 50 21.44 -11.83 10.46
CA GLU A 50 22.89 -11.63 10.45
C GLU A 50 23.37 -10.65 11.54
N LEU A 51 22.49 -9.70 11.93
CA LEU A 51 22.78 -8.70 12.96
C LEU A 51 22.30 -9.12 14.36
N GLY A 52 21.61 -10.26 14.48
CA GLY A 52 20.97 -10.68 15.75
C GLY A 52 19.81 -9.78 16.18
N LYS A 53 19.19 -9.04 15.26
CA LYS A 53 18.09 -8.12 15.53
C LYS A 53 16.74 -8.88 15.57
N ASP A 54 16.01 -8.69 16.67
CA ASP A 54 14.65 -9.22 16.82
C ASP A 54 13.65 -8.38 16.00
N LEU A 55 12.83 -9.05 15.21
CA LEU A 55 11.76 -8.46 14.39
C LEU A 55 10.36 -8.69 14.97
N SER A 56 10.22 -9.23 16.18
CA SER A 56 8.92 -9.56 16.78
C SER A 56 7.98 -8.34 16.91
N ASN A 57 8.55 -7.15 17.10
CA ASN A 57 7.81 -5.89 17.19
C ASN A 57 7.99 -5.01 15.93
N PHE A 58 8.49 -5.58 14.84
CA PHE A 58 8.75 -4.83 13.62
C PHE A 58 7.47 -4.65 12.81
N GLU A 59 7.01 -3.41 12.65
CA GLU A 59 5.78 -3.13 11.93
C GLU A 59 5.99 -3.07 10.41
N THR A 60 5.05 -3.63 9.67
CA THR A 60 4.98 -3.51 8.22
C THR A 60 3.76 -2.70 7.83
N SER A 61 3.97 -1.63 7.07
CA SER A 61 2.90 -0.74 6.63
C SER A 61 2.84 -0.64 5.12
N ILE A 62 1.64 -0.41 4.60
CA ILE A 62 1.42 0.02 3.22
C ILE A 62 0.65 1.35 3.20
N HIS A 63 1.14 2.31 2.43
CA HIS A 63 0.35 3.50 2.10
C HIS A 63 -0.55 3.15 0.92
N GLY A 64 -1.83 2.88 1.21
CA GLY A 64 -2.86 2.51 0.24
C GLY A 64 -3.79 3.67 -0.09
N MET A 65 -4.31 3.71 -1.32
CA MET A 65 -5.32 4.65 -1.76
C MET A 65 -6.69 3.98 -1.78
N VAL A 66 -7.75 4.72 -1.42
CA VAL A 66 -9.11 4.17 -1.32
C VAL A 66 -10.12 5.14 -1.93
N ASN A 67 -11.08 4.61 -2.71
CA ASN A 67 -12.27 5.33 -3.13
C ASN A 67 -13.46 4.38 -3.17
N ILE A 68 -14.41 4.58 -2.25
CA ILE A 68 -15.59 3.72 -2.09
C ILE A 68 -16.75 4.31 -2.87
N ASN A 69 -17.15 3.65 -3.95
CA ASN A 69 -18.30 4.03 -4.75
C ASN A 69 -18.89 2.77 -5.40
N ASP A 70 -20.22 2.61 -5.36
CA ASP A 70 -20.88 1.46 -5.99
C ASP A 70 -20.74 1.46 -7.52
N ASP A 71 -20.53 2.63 -8.13
CA ASP A 71 -20.01 2.76 -9.50
C ASP A 71 -18.48 2.74 -9.48
N ARG A 72 -17.92 1.57 -9.78
CA ARG A 72 -16.47 1.35 -9.82
C ARG A 72 -15.74 2.27 -10.79
N LYS A 73 -16.39 2.59 -11.93
CA LYS A 73 -15.80 3.51 -12.91
C LYS A 73 -15.74 4.93 -12.36
N ALA A 74 -16.80 5.39 -11.71
CA ALA A 74 -16.81 6.71 -11.07
C ALA A 74 -15.74 6.81 -9.97
N ALA A 75 -15.56 5.77 -9.13
CA ALA A 75 -14.50 5.70 -8.14
C ALA A 75 -13.10 5.83 -8.76
N TYR A 76 -12.88 5.13 -9.86
CA TYR A 76 -11.63 5.16 -10.59
C TYR A 76 -11.34 6.53 -11.21
N ASP A 77 -12.33 7.11 -11.91
CA ASP A 77 -12.20 8.41 -12.58
C ASP A 77 -11.94 9.54 -11.56
N GLU A 78 -12.63 9.53 -10.41
CA GLU A 78 -12.40 10.49 -9.33
C GLU A 78 -11.00 10.32 -8.73
N SER A 79 -10.54 9.10 -8.54
CA SER A 79 -9.18 8.82 -8.06
C SER A 79 -8.12 9.31 -9.04
N LYS A 80 -8.31 9.11 -10.34
CA LYS A 80 -7.40 9.66 -11.38
C LYS A 80 -7.38 11.18 -11.37
N TYR A 81 -8.52 11.81 -11.21
CA TYR A 81 -8.58 13.26 -11.04
C TYR A 81 -7.78 13.71 -9.81
N TYR A 82 -7.98 13.04 -8.67
CA TYR A 82 -7.22 13.31 -7.45
C TYR A 82 -5.71 13.17 -7.67
N PHE A 83 -5.25 12.09 -8.27
CA PHE A 83 -3.83 11.85 -8.53
C PHE A 83 -3.20 12.94 -9.39
N SER A 84 -3.87 13.34 -10.48
CA SER A 84 -3.36 14.36 -11.41
C SER A 84 -3.19 15.74 -10.77
N HIS A 85 -3.98 16.04 -9.72
CA HIS A 85 -3.95 17.31 -9.01
C HIS A 85 -3.04 17.28 -7.78
N TYR A 86 -2.93 16.12 -7.13
CA TYR A 86 -2.12 15.98 -5.92
C TYR A 86 -0.64 15.69 -6.23
N TYR A 87 -0.36 14.88 -7.24
CA TYR A 87 1.01 14.49 -7.60
C TYR A 87 1.51 15.27 -8.82
N ALA A 88 1.26 14.73 -10.01
CA ALA A 88 1.64 15.34 -11.27
C ALA A 88 0.77 14.79 -12.40
N PRO A 89 0.59 15.54 -13.51
CA PRO A 89 -0.08 15.01 -14.69
C PRO A 89 0.58 13.71 -15.19
N GLY A 90 -0.25 12.70 -15.43
CA GLY A 90 0.22 11.38 -15.89
C GLY A 90 0.79 10.46 -14.81
N TYR A 91 0.80 10.87 -13.54
CA TYR A 91 1.17 10.01 -12.41
C TYR A 91 -0.07 9.71 -11.55
N PRO A 92 -0.21 8.49 -10.99
CA PRO A 92 0.63 7.30 -11.20
C PRO A 92 0.34 6.58 -12.52
N PRO A 93 1.28 5.78 -13.05
CA PRO A 93 1.01 4.91 -14.18
C PRO A 93 -0.02 3.83 -13.84
N GLU A 94 -0.74 3.33 -14.86
CA GLU A 94 -1.84 2.37 -14.67
C GLU A 94 -1.43 1.12 -13.88
N GLU A 95 -0.22 0.60 -14.11
CA GLU A 95 0.27 -0.59 -13.39
C GLU A 95 0.45 -0.34 -11.89
N LEU A 96 0.79 0.90 -11.50
CA LEU A 96 0.87 1.27 -10.10
C LEU A 96 -0.53 1.41 -9.48
N ILE A 97 -1.49 1.98 -10.22
CA ILE A 97 -2.87 2.13 -9.75
C ILE A 97 -3.47 0.77 -9.39
N LYS A 98 -3.24 -0.27 -10.22
CA LYS A 98 -3.78 -1.62 -10.02
C LYS A 98 -3.42 -2.25 -8.68
N VAL A 99 -2.26 -1.93 -8.13
CA VAL A 99 -1.76 -2.50 -6.86
C VAL A 99 -1.82 -1.52 -5.69
N TRP A 100 -2.20 -0.27 -5.95
CA TRP A 100 -2.17 0.81 -4.97
C TRP A 100 -3.54 1.37 -4.60
N LEU A 101 -4.54 1.22 -5.48
CA LEU A 101 -5.88 1.79 -5.31
C LEU A 101 -6.93 0.71 -5.04
N ALA A 102 -7.49 0.70 -3.84
CA ALA A 102 -8.73 0.00 -3.52
C ALA A 102 -9.91 0.87 -3.96
N HIS A 103 -10.68 0.46 -4.98
CA HIS A 103 -11.78 1.27 -5.50
C HIS A 103 -12.96 0.41 -5.93
N GLY A 104 -14.15 1.00 -5.86
CA GLY A 104 -15.40 0.34 -6.17
C GLY A 104 -16.31 0.20 -4.96
N SER A 105 -17.16 -0.81 -4.94
CA SER A 105 -18.05 -1.13 -3.84
C SER A 105 -17.28 -1.43 -2.54
N PRO A 106 -17.93 -1.37 -1.37
CA PRO A 106 -17.31 -1.76 -0.10
C PRO A 106 -16.63 -3.12 -0.13
N ALA A 107 -17.25 -4.12 -0.79
CA ALA A 107 -16.69 -5.46 -0.92
C ALA A 107 -15.39 -5.48 -1.75
N GLU A 108 -15.36 -4.79 -2.89
CA GLU A 108 -14.17 -4.68 -3.75
C GLU A 108 -13.03 -3.94 -3.03
N CYS A 109 -13.35 -2.88 -2.28
CA CYS A 109 -12.36 -2.19 -1.46
C CYS A 109 -11.81 -3.09 -0.35
N ALA A 110 -12.69 -3.84 0.33
CA ALA A 110 -12.28 -4.77 1.37
C ALA A 110 -11.39 -5.89 0.83
N GLU A 111 -11.71 -6.45 -0.34
CA GLU A 111 -10.91 -7.49 -1.00
C GLU A 111 -9.48 -6.99 -1.27
N MET A 112 -9.33 -5.80 -1.82
CA MET A 112 -8.02 -5.22 -2.09
C MET A 112 -7.23 -4.95 -0.81
N ILE A 113 -7.85 -4.37 0.22
CA ILE A 113 -7.20 -4.10 1.50
C ILE A 113 -6.85 -5.41 2.20
N GLN A 114 -7.73 -6.42 2.14
CA GLN A 114 -7.43 -7.74 2.68
C GLN A 114 -6.22 -8.39 2.00
N SER A 115 -6.06 -8.19 0.70
CA SER A 115 -4.88 -8.71 -0.01
C SER A 115 -3.57 -8.09 0.50
N TRP A 116 -3.59 -6.81 0.91
CA TRP A 116 -2.44 -6.18 1.57
C TRP A 116 -2.17 -6.78 2.97
N ILE A 117 -3.22 -7.01 3.74
CA ILE A 117 -3.09 -7.64 5.08
C ILE A 117 -2.56 -9.08 4.92
N ASP A 118 -3.09 -9.82 3.98
CA ASP A 118 -2.74 -11.23 3.75
C ASP A 118 -1.29 -11.40 3.25
N MET A 119 -0.70 -10.41 2.57
CA MET A 119 0.72 -10.46 2.21
C MET A 119 1.68 -10.13 3.36
N GLY A 120 1.17 -9.75 4.54
CA GLY A 120 2.00 -9.51 5.74
C GLY A 120 2.02 -8.06 6.23
N ILE A 121 1.16 -7.18 5.70
CA ILE A 121 1.01 -5.82 6.23
C ILE A 121 0.26 -5.87 7.56
N THR A 122 0.88 -5.32 8.61
CA THR A 122 0.29 -5.22 9.95
C THR A 122 -0.48 -3.92 10.15
N THR A 123 -0.07 -2.84 9.49
CA THR A 123 -0.63 -1.50 9.67
C THR A 123 -0.90 -0.82 8.32
N PRO A 124 -2.07 -1.07 7.68
CA PRO A 124 -2.45 -0.31 6.49
C PRO A 124 -2.69 1.18 6.82
N VAL A 125 -2.01 2.07 6.11
CA VAL A 125 -2.23 3.52 6.17
C VAL A 125 -3.03 3.92 4.94
N LEU A 126 -4.28 4.32 5.13
CA LEU A 126 -5.22 4.56 4.04
C LEU A 126 -5.43 6.05 3.78
N ARG A 127 -5.37 6.43 2.50
CA ARG A 127 -5.72 7.77 2.03
C ARG A 127 -6.91 7.70 1.08
N PHE A 128 -7.93 8.49 1.37
CA PHE A 128 -9.11 8.55 0.52
C PHE A 128 -8.91 9.54 -0.62
N THR A 129 -9.16 9.08 -1.85
CA THR A 129 -8.96 9.83 -3.10
C THR A 129 -10.24 10.49 -3.61
N SER A 130 -11.16 10.79 -2.71
CA SER A 130 -12.40 11.50 -2.99
C SER A 130 -12.32 12.96 -2.53
N ARG A 131 -13.16 13.82 -3.10
CA ARG A 131 -13.41 15.19 -2.61
C ARG A 131 -14.18 15.20 -1.30
N HIS A 132 -14.93 14.15 -1.00
CA HIS A 132 -15.76 13.95 0.18
C HIS A 132 -15.08 13.03 1.20
N GLN A 133 -13.88 13.38 1.64
CA GLN A 133 -13.04 12.49 2.45
C GLN A 133 -13.70 12.04 3.76
N MET A 134 -14.46 12.92 4.44
CA MET A 134 -15.14 12.55 5.68
C MET A 134 -16.24 11.50 5.45
N GLU A 135 -17.04 11.67 4.39
CA GLU A 135 -18.06 10.69 4.00
C GLU A 135 -17.41 9.33 3.64
N GLN A 136 -16.26 9.35 3.00
CA GLN A 136 -15.48 8.14 2.70
C GLN A 136 -15.00 7.44 3.97
N ILE A 137 -14.52 8.18 4.98
CA ILE A 137 -14.10 7.63 6.26
C ILE A 137 -15.29 6.98 6.99
N GLU A 138 -16.42 7.67 7.05
CA GLU A 138 -17.65 7.14 7.65
C GLU A 138 -18.13 5.87 6.94
N ARG A 139 -18.13 5.89 5.62
CA ARG A 139 -18.49 4.73 4.80
C ARG A 139 -17.50 3.58 4.97
N PHE A 140 -16.22 3.88 5.05
CA PHE A 140 -15.18 2.88 5.32
C PHE A 140 -15.42 2.17 6.66
N ILE A 141 -15.61 2.93 7.73
CA ILE A 141 -15.85 2.38 9.07
C ILE A 141 -17.11 1.52 9.10
N LYS A 142 -18.17 1.96 8.45
CA LYS A 142 -19.47 1.27 8.47
C LYS A 142 -19.50 0.05 7.55
N ASP A 143 -19.00 0.17 6.32
CA ASP A 143 -19.30 -0.78 5.26
C ASP A 143 -18.09 -1.63 4.82
N VAL A 144 -16.85 -1.14 5.04
CA VAL A 144 -15.62 -1.85 4.61
C VAL A 144 -14.92 -2.53 5.78
N LEU A 145 -14.68 -1.79 6.86
CA LEU A 145 -13.95 -2.29 8.03
C LEU A 145 -14.54 -3.59 8.61
N PRO A 146 -15.88 -3.79 8.70
CA PRO A 146 -16.45 -5.04 9.21
C PRO A 146 -16.22 -6.25 8.30
N LEU A 147 -15.82 -6.04 7.04
CA LEU A 147 -15.52 -7.12 6.09
C LEU A 147 -14.06 -7.59 6.18
N LEU A 148 -13.19 -6.83 6.87
CA LEU A 148 -11.78 -7.16 7.02
C LEU A 148 -11.56 -8.15 8.16
N ARG A 149 -10.69 -9.13 7.89
CA ARG A 149 -10.18 -10.06 8.91
C ARG A 149 -8.91 -9.44 9.51
N LEU A 150 -9.07 -8.73 10.61
CA LEU A 150 -7.95 -8.16 11.37
C LEU A 150 -7.38 -9.23 12.30
N LYS A 151 -6.05 -9.30 12.40
CA LYS A 151 -5.33 -10.22 13.32
C LYS A 151 -5.26 -9.63 14.71
#